data_a155b1d82f7d1fe4458e9d76f1d3da8a
#
_entry.id   a155b1d82f7d1fe4458e9d76f1d3da8a
#
_cell.length_a   1.000
_cell.length_b   1.000
_cell.length_c   1.000
_cell.angle_alpha   90.00
_cell.angle_beta   90.00
_cell.angle_gamma   90.00
#
_symmetry.space_group_name_H-M   'P 1'
#
loop_
_entity.id
_entity.type
_entity.pdbx_description
1 polymer ?
#
loop_
_entity_poly.entity_id
_entity_poly.type
_entity_poly.pdbx_seq_one_letter_code
_entity_poly.pdbx_strand_id
1 'polypeptide(L)'
;GGRGVGGARVGRWGEPPRRGGSRVDAADRGERLVLYVLIVLGEGVIQIIDAASTRGDWDRPLAATGLGAFGLLAAICTLSLLYGTNGIPHLRRDTLAPRLAMLLHAVMTGFLVALAAALGSAITHVDDVSPRGGHWLLCGAMAGYFAAGLVAALPLADRSDRVWLLGWGLPCVVVSVALAPLGAGLPVWATIWILVGLVCWQIAYDPGAPGAGRFGRRVRGLGRRAHAG
;
A
#
# COMPACT_ATOMS: atom_id res chain seq x y z
N GLY A 1 -5.51 -69.24 -42.52
CA GLY A 1 -5.63 -67.91 -43.10
C GLY A 1 -6.57 -67.07 -42.25
N GLY A 2 -6.05 -66.16 -41.48
CA GLY A 2 -6.85 -65.17 -40.73
C GLY A 2 -6.07 -63.87 -40.67
N ARG A 3 -6.50 -62.91 -41.49
CA ARG A 3 -5.94 -61.55 -41.52
C ARG A 3 -6.51 -60.77 -40.36
N GLY A 4 -5.66 -60.37 -39.39
CA GLY A 4 -5.99 -59.43 -38.33
C GLY A 4 -6.11 -58.01 -38.90
N VAL A 5 -7.29 -57.43 -38.74
CA VAL A 5 -7.59 -56.04 -39.10
C VAL A 5 -7.02 -55.14 -38.00
N GLY A 6 -6.06 -54.28 -38.41
CA GLY A 6 -5.45 -53.27 -37.54
C GLY A 6 -6.46 -52.26 -37.05
N GLY A 7 -6.70 -52.25 -35.74
CA GLY A 7 -7.50 -51.19 -35.09
C GLY A 7 -6.75 -49.87 -35.10
N ALA A 8 -7.23 -48.91 -35.88
CA ALA A 8 -6.79 -47.54 -35.80
C ALA A 8 -7.09 -46.95 -34.41
N ARG A 9 -6.03 -46.57 -33.69
CA ARG A 9 -6.17 -45.79 -32.43
C ARG A 9 -6.71 -44.41 -32.79
N VAL A 10 -7.99 -44.23 -32.54
CA VAL A 10 -8.60 -42.87 -32.57
C VAL A 10 -7.92 -42.06 -31.48
N GLY A 11 -7.20 -41.02 -31.91
CA GLY A 11 -6.54 -40.09 -31.06
C GLY A 11 -7.54 -39.45 -30.09
N ARG A 12 -7.26 -39.52 -28.80
CA ARG A 12 -8.05 -38.92 -27.72
C ARG A 12 -7.85 -37.40 -27.79
N TRP A 13 -8.65 -36.72 -28.60
CA TRP A 13 -8.81 -35.27 -28.62
C TRP A 13 -9.70 -34.91 -27.44
N GLY A 14 -9.16 -34.31 -26.38
CA GLY A 14 -9.95 -33.82 -25.26
C GLY A 14 -9.33 -33.95 -23.89
N GLU A 15 -8.00 -33.73 -23.73
CA GLU A 15 -7.52 -33.40 -22.41
C GLU A 15 -7.88 -31.94 -22.12
N PRO A 16 -8.67 -31.68 -21.06
CA PRO A 16 -8.92 -30.30 -20.65
C PRO A 16 -7.59 -29.64 -20.27
N PRO A 17 -7.38 -28.35 -20.57
CA PRO A 17 -6.14 -27.66 -20.27
C PRO A 17 -5.87 -27.76 -18.78
N ARG A 18 -4.68 -28.26 -18.44
CA ARG A 18 -4.21 -28.46 -17.07
C ARG A 18 -4.34 -27.13 -16.31
N ARG A 19 -5.08 -27.12 -15.20
CA ARG A 19 -5.30 -25.99 -14.29
C ARG A 19 -4.01 -25.43 -13.63
N GLY A 20 -2.83 -25.69 -14.18
CA GLY A 20 -1.54 -25.19 -13.69
C GLY A 20 -1.28 -23.72 -14.03
N GLY A 21 -1.89 -23.18 -15.11
CA GLY A 21 -1.63 -21.80 -15.58
C GLY A 21 -2.14 -20.71 -14.65
N SER A 22 -3.24 -20.96 -13.90
CA SER A 22 -3.87 -19.90 -13.11
C SER A 22 -3.08 -19.43 -11.87
N ARG A 23 -2.19 -20.28 -11.33
CA ARG A 23 -1.38 -19.90 -10.14
C ARG A 23 -0.15 -19.08 -10.51
N VAL A 24 0.48 -19.38 -11.65
CA VAL A 24 1.62 -18.62 -12.17
C VAL A 24 1.16 -17.23 -12.60
N ASP A 25 0.03 -17.12 -13.29
CA ASP A 25 -0.54 -15.83 -13.71
C ASP A 25 -0.97 -14.94 -12.53
N ALA A 26 -1.37 -15.52 -11.41
CA ALA A 26 -1.74 -14.75 -10.21
C ALA A 26 -0.51 -14.22 -9.46
N ALA A 27 0.59 -14.98 -9.42
CA ALA A 27 1.85 -14.56 -8.80
C ALA A 27 2.49 -13.43 -9.62
N ASP A 28 2.60 -13.58 -10.95
CA ASP A 28 3.16 -12.60 -11.88
C ASP A 28 2.41 -11.27 -11.85
N ARG A 29 1.07 -11.31 -11.87
CA ARG A 29 0.25 -10.10 -11.70
C ARG A 29 0.51 -9.37 -10.39
N GLY A 30 0.74 -10.09 -9.32
CA GLY A 30 1.03 -9.49 -8.04
C GLY A 30 2.37 -8.81 -7.94
N GLU A 31 3.40 -9.36 -8.55
CA GLU A 31 4.71 -8.72 -8.65
C GLU A 31 4.63 -7.41 -9.42
N ARG A 32 3.92 -7.38 -10.53
CA ARG A 32 3.73 -6.16 -11.34
C ARG A 32 3.01 -5.05 -10.56
N LEU A 33 2.01 -5.39 -9.74
CA LEU A 33 1.31 -4.40 -8.92
C LEU A 33 2.19 -3.82 -7.82
N VAL A 34 3.07 -4.63 -7.20
CA VAL A 34 4.08 -4.12 -6.23
C VAL A 34 5.07 -3.19 -6.91
N LEU A 35 5.59 -3.57 -8.08
CA LEU A 35 6.49 -2.74 -8.85
C LEU A 35 5.87 -1.39 -9.21
N TYR A 36 4.57 -1.38 -9.55
CA TYR A 36 3.86 -0.14 -9.86
C TYR A 36 3.78 0.80 -8.64
N VAL A 37 3.48 0.27 -7.47
CA VAL A 37 3.49 1.07 -6.22
C VAL A 37 4.90 1.62 -5.94
N LEU A 38 5.94 0.81 -6.13
CA LEU A 38 7.33 1.26 -5.95
C LEU A 38 7.72 2.37 -6.92
N ILE A 39 7.26 2.30 -8.18
CA ILE A 39 7.49 3.36 -9.18
C ILE A 39 6.80 4.66 -8.74
N VAL A 40 5.54 4.59 -8.30
CA VAL A 40 4.81 5.78 -7.83
C VAL A 40 5.46 6.39 -6.58
N LEU A 41 5.92 5.56 -5.65
CA LEU A 41 6.64 6.05 -4.47
C LEU A 41 7.99 6.64 -4.83
N GLY A 42 8.71 6.05 -5.80
CA GLY A 42 9.95 6.59 -6.35
C GLY A 42 9.75 7.95 -7.01
N GLU A 43 8.69 8.11 -7.80
CA GLU A 43 8.29 9.40 -8.37
C GLU A 43 8.02 10.44 -7.27
N GLY A 44 7.34 10.03 -6.19
CA GLY A 44 7.13 10.90 -5.02
C GLY A 44 8.44 11.39 -4.41
N VAL A 45 9.45 10.53 -4.31
CA VAL A 45 10.79 10.93 -3.83
C VAL A 45 11.46 11.92 -4.78
N ILE A 46 11.35 11.70 -6.09
CA ILE A 46 11.91 12.62 -7.11
C ILE A 46 11.24 13.98 -6.98
N GLN A 47 9.92 14.05 -6.84
CA GLN A 47 9.20 15.32 -6.64
C GLN A 47 9.63 16.07 -5.37
N ILE A 48 9.90 15.34 -4.27
CA ILE A 48 10.43 15.92 -3.03
C ILE A 48 11.82 16.53 -3.27
N ILE A 49 12.70 15.81 -3.95
CA ILE A 49 14.07 16.27 -4.25
C ILE A 49 14.04 17.49 -5.17
N ASP A 50 13.24 17.42 -6.24
CA ASP A 50 13.10 18.51 -7.21
C ASP A 50 12.57 19.78 -6.53
N ALA A 51 11.49 19.67 -5.76
CA ALA A 51 10.93 20.77 -4.99
C ALA A 51 11.93 21.36 -3.98
N ALA A 52 12.74 20.53 -3.32
CA ALA A 52 13.77 20.99 -2.40
C ALA A 52 14.95 21.65 -3.12
N SER A 53 15.32 21.18 -4.32
CA SER A 53 16.45 21.72 -5.10
C SER A 53 16.19 23.12 -5.65
N THR A 54 14.93 23.50 -5.83
CA THR A 54 14.56 24.88 -6.27
C THR A 54 14.75 25.92 -5.18
N ARG A 55 14.96 25.50 -3.91
CA ARG A 55 15.22 26.37 -2.78
C ARG A 55 16.71 26.37 -2.49
N GLY A 56 17.37 27.51 -2.63
CA GLY A 56 18.82 27.61 -2.49
C GLY A 56 19.36 27.28 -1.09
N ASP A 57 18.60 27.53 -0.03
CA ASP A 57 19.01 27.35 1.37
C ASP A 57 18.19 26.27 2.09
N TRP A 58 18.89 25.39 2.80
CA TRP A 58 18.29 24.37 3.65
C TRP A 58 18.09 24.89 5.07
N ASP A 59 16.90 25.35 5.35
CA ASP A 59 16.49 25.77 6.68
C ASP A 59 15.84 24.62 7.47
N ARG A 60 15.58 24.84 8.78
CA ARG A 60 14.97 23.83 9.66
C ARG A 60 13.56 23.40 9.21
N PRO A 61 12.65 24.30 8.82
CA PRO A 61 11.32 23.93 8.32
C PRO A 61 11.39 23.08 7.06
N LEU A 62 12.25 23.42 6.09
CA LEU A 62 12.44 22.65 4.87
C LEU A 62 12.98 21.23 5.18
N ALA A 63 13.99 21.15 6.02
CA ALA A 63 14.56 19.86 6.43
C ALA A 63 13.53 18.99 7.16
N ALA A 64 12.74 19.58 8.08
CA ALA A 64 11.69 18.85 8.80
C ALA A 64 10.58 18.38 7.85
N THR A 65 10.16 19.20 6.88
CA THR A 65 9.15 18.86 5.88
C THR A 65 9.66 17.77 4.93
N GLY A 66 10.88 17.89 4.43
CA GLY A 66 11.49 16.91 3.52
C GLY A 66 11.72 15.56 4.18
N LEU A 67 12.28 15.54 5.41
CA LEU A 67 12.45 14.30 6.18
C LEU A 67 11.09 13.66 6.53
N GLY A 68 10.11 14.46 6.90
CA GLY A 68 8.76 13.98 7.18
C GLY A 68 8.10 13.40 5.93
N ALA A 69 8.20 14.06 4.79
CA ALA A 69 7.66 13.61 3.51
C ALA A 69 8.31 12.29 3.06
N PHE A 70 9.64 12.21 3.12
CA PHE A 70 10.37 10.95 2.85
C PHE A 70 9.97 9.85 3.83
N GLY A 71 9.90 10.18 5.13
CA GLY A 71 9.48 9.26 6.17
C GLY A 71 8.08 8.72 5.96
N LEU A 72 7.13 9.56 5.50
CA LEU A 72 5.78 9.15 5.17
C LEU A 72 5.75 8.15 4.00
N LEU A 73 6.46 8.45 2.91
CA LEU A 73 6.56 7.53 1.76
C LEU A 73 7.23 6.22 2.15
N ALA A 74 8.31 6.26 2.93
CA ALA A 74 8.99 5.07 3.43
C ALA A 74 8.10 4.22 4.34
N ALA A 75 7.30 4.86 5.22
CA ALA A 75 6.36 4.18 6.10
C ALA A 75 5.23 3.50 5.30
N ILE A 76 4.66 4.17 4.29
CA ILE A 76 3.66 3.58 3.39
C ILE A 76 4.26 2.43 2.57
N CYS A 77 5.49 2.58 2.08
CA CYS A 77 6.22 1.49 1.41
C CYS A 77 6.36 0.28 2.33
N THR A 78 6.80 0.50 3.57
CA THR A 78 6.92 -0.55 4.59
C THR A 78 5.58 -1.24 4.85
N LEU A 79 4.50 -0.46 4.98
CA LEU A 79 3.14 -0.98 5.15
C LEU A 79 2.73 -1.87 3.96
N SER A 80 3.03 -1.43 2.73
CA SER A 80 2.76 -2.21 1.50
C SER A 80 3.57 -3.51 1.44
N LEU A 81 4.80 -3.50 1.93
CA LEU A 81 5.64 -4.71 2.02
C LEU A 81 5.16 -5.68 3.10
N LEU A 82 4.68 -5.18 4.25
CA LEU A 82 4.20 -6.00 5.36
C LEU A 82 2.86 -6.69 5.03
N TYR A 83 1.92 -5.95 4.45
CA TYR A 83 0.55 -6.43 4.24
C TYR A 83 0.22 -6.76 2.77
N GLY A 84 1.18 -6.59 1.87
CA GLY A 84 1.02 -6.88 0.45
C GLY A 84 0.62 -5.66 -0.38
N THR A 85 0.25 -5.89 -1.63
CA THR A 85 0.11 -4.88 -2.70
C THR A 85 -0.72 -3.64 -2.35
N ASN A 86 -1.64 -3.76 -1.40
CA ASN A 86 -2.54 -2.66 -1.02
C ASN A 86 -2.23 -2.13 0.40
N GLY A 87 -1.22 -2.66 1.08
CA GLY A 87 -0.88 -2.24 2.44
C GLY A 87 -2.00 -2.47 3.46
N ILE A 88 -2.95 -3.39 3.18
CA ILE A 88 -4.13 -3.63 4.00
C ILE A 88 -4.16 -5.07 4.47
N PRO A 89 -4.20 -5.29 5.78
CA PRO A 89 -4.38 -6.61 6.36
C PRO A 89 -5.68 -7.25 5.85
N HIS A 90 -5.69 -8.59 5.74
CA HIS A 90 -6.83 -9.41 5.32
C HIS A 90 -7.30 -9.27 3.87
N LEU A 91 -6.79 -8.31 3.09
CA LEU A 91 -7.08 -8.23 1.66
C LEU A 91 -6.21 -9.26 0.90
N ARG A 92 -6.59 -10.53 0.97
CA ARG A 92 -5.91 -11.60 0.23
C ARG A 92 -6.34 -11.53 -1.24
N ARG A 93 -5.38 -11.75 -2.13
CA ARG A 93 -5.60 -11.77 -3.59
C ARG A 93 -6.71 -12.73 -4.05
N ASP A 94 -6.98 -13.76 -3.26
CA ASP A 94 -7.92 -14.82 -3.60
C ASP A 94 -9.37 -14.51 -3.16
N THR A 95 -9.58 -13.43 -2.41
CA THR A 95 -10.89 -13.09 -1.83
C THR A 95 -11.71 -12.12 -2.68
N LEU A 96 -11.06 -11.34 -3.54
CA LEU A 96 -11.72 -10.36 -4.42
C LEU A 96 -11.78 -10.85 -5.86
N ALA A 97 -12.89 -10.54 -6.54
CA ALA A 97 -12.98 -10.71 -7.99
C ALA A 97 -11.84 -9.90 -8.68
N PRO A 98 -11.15 -10.47 -9.70
CA PRO A 98 -9.97 -9.82 -10.29
C PRO A 98 -10.21 -8.38 -10.77
N ARG A 99 -11.40 -8.09 -11.30
CA ARG A 99 -11.78 -6.74 -11.75
C ARG A 99 -11.86 -5.75 -10.58
N LEU A 100 -12.44 -6.19 -9.44
CA LEU A 100 -12.58 -5.36 -8.25
C LEU A 100 -11.21 -5.12 -7.60
N ALA A 101 -10.35 -6.14 -7.57
CA ALA A 101 -8.98 -6.00 -7.07
C ALA A 101 -8.17 -5.00 -7.88
N MET A 102 -8.29 -5.00 -9.21
CA MET A 102 -7.62 -4.03 -10.08
C MET A 102 -8.18 -2.62 -9.90
N LEU A 103 -9.51 -2.47 -9.78
CA LEU A 103 -10.13 -1.17 -9.52
C LEU A 103 -9.67 -0.59 -8.18
N LEU A 104 -9.70 -1.40 -7.13
CA LEU A 104 -9.22 -0.99 -5.80
C LEU A 104 -7.74 -0.58 -5.86
N HIS A 105 -6.90 -1.37 -6.53
CA HIS A 105 -5.50 -1.03 -6.70
C HIS A 105 -5.32 0.31 -7.43
N ALA A 106 -6.05 0.54 -8.52
CA ALA A 106 -6.01 1.80 -9.27
C ALA A 106 -6.44 2.99 -8.39
N VAL A 107 -7.52 2.84 -7.61
CA VAL A 107 -8.00 3.88 -6.69
C VAL A 107 -6.96 4.18 -5.61
N MET A 108 -6.41 3.16 -4.97
CA MET A 108 -5.39 3.35 -3.92
C MET A 108 -4.11 3.96 -4.47
N THR A 109 -3.66 3.53 -5.66
CA THR A 109 -2.52 4.14 -6.33
C THR A 109 -2.79 5.59 -6.70
N GLY A 110 -4.01 5.93 -7.13
CA GLY A 110 -4.44 7.31 -7.37
C GLY A 110 -4.30 8.20 -6.13
N PHE A 111 -4.65 7.69 -4.95
CA PHE A 111 -4.43 8.39 -3.69
C PHE A 111 -2.94 8.54 -3.35
N LEU A 112 -2.10 7.56 -3.66
CA LEU A 112 -0.64 7.69 -3.47
C LEU A 112 -0.04 8.74 -4.40
N VAL A 113 -0.48 8.83 -5.65
CA VAL A 113 -0.07 9.89 -6.59
C VAL A 113 -0.51 11.26 -6.08
N ALA A 114 -1.75 11.40 -5.63
CA ALA A 114 -2.26 12.63 -5.04
C ALA A 114 -1.47 13.04 -3.78
N LEU A 115 -1.10 12.06 -2.94
CA LEU A 115 -0.26 12.26 -1.78
C LEU A 115 1.14 12.77 -2.17
N ALA A 116 1.78 12.14 -3.16
CA ALA A 116 3.10 12.55 -3.65
C ALA A 116 3.07 14.00 -4.18
N ALA A 117 2.06 14.36 -4.98
CA ALA A 117 1.87 15.72 -5.48
C ALA A 117 1.64 16.73 -4.34
N ALA A 118 0.86 16.35 -3.31
CA ALA A 118 0.65 17.20 -2.14
C ALA A 118 1.93 17.42 -1.33
N LEU A 119 2.78 16.39 -1.20
CA LEU A 119 4.08 16.49 -0.52
C LEU A 119 5.05 17.39 -1.29
N GLY A 120 5.13 17.29 -2.62
CA GLY A 120 5.91 18.20 -3.45
C GLY A 120 5.44 19.67 -3.27
N SER A 121 4.12 19.91 -3.32
CA SER A 121 3.56 21.24 -3.06
C SER A 121 3.84 21.73 -1.63
N ALA A 122 3.83 20.84 -0.63
CA ALA A 122 4.14 21.18 0.75
C ALA A 122 5.58 21.70 0.93
N ILE A 123 6.53 21.16 0.18
CA ILE A 123 7.94 21.56 0.21
C ILE A 123 8.13 22.93 -0.45
N THR A 124 7.45 23.19 -1.56
CA THR A 124 7.54 24.49 -2.25
C THR A 124 6.97 25.65 -1.44
N HIS A 125 6.01 25.39 -0.53
CA HIS A 125 5.31 26.41 0.26
C HIS A 125 5.59 26.27 1.77
N VAL A 126 6.79 25.82 2.14
CA VAL A 126 7.12 25.51 3.55
C VAL A 126 7.07 26.73 4.48
N ASP A 127 7.42 27.92 3.95
CA ASP A 127 7.44 29.18 4.72
C ASP A 127 6.11 29.93 4.66
N ASP A 128 5.26 29.59 3.71
CA ASP A 128 3.95 30.20 3.55
C ASP A 128 2.89 29.41 4.32
N VAL A 129 1.78 30.09 4.63
CA VAL A 129 0.57 29.39 5.04
C VAL A 129 0.20 28.45 3.89
N SER A 130 0.31 27.14 4.11
CA SER A 130 0.04 26.13 3.08
C SER A 130 -1.26 26.45 2.34
N PRO A 131 -1.26 26.52 1.00
CA PRO A 131 -2.49 26.75 0.27
C PRO A 131 -3.55 25.76 0.75
N ARG A 132 -4.73 26.25 1.12
CA ARG A 132 -5.81 25.39 1.63
C ARG A 132 -6.01 24.14 0.79
N GLY A 133 -5.89 24.27 -0.56
CA GLY A 133 -6.00 23.14 -1.49
C GLY A 133 -4.95 22.05 -1.27
N GLY A 134 -3.68 22.43 -1.05
CA GLY A 134 -2.58 21.49 -0.81
C GLY A 134 -2.76 20.71 0.51
N HIS A 135 -3.18 21.40 1.57
CA HIS A 135 -3.45 20.78 2.87
C HIS A 135 -4.64 19.79 2.79
N TRP A 136 -5.75 20.20 2.13
CA TRP A 136 -6.89 19.32 1.88
C TRP A 136 -6.51 18.11 1.01
N LEU A 137 -5.65 18.32 0.00
CA LEU A 137 -5.19 17.22 -0.85
C LEU A 137 -4.34 16.22 -0.06
N LEU A 138 -3.43 16.70 0.78
CA LEU A 138 -2.57 15.86 1.63
C LEU A 138 -3.40 14.99 2.58
N CYS A 139 -4.27 15.63 3.37
CA CYS A 139 -5.12 14.93 4.33
C CYS A 139 -6.18 14.06 3.65
N GLY A 140 -6.78 14.56 2.56
CA GLY A 140 -7.79 13.83 1.78
C GLY A 140 -7.23 12.60 1.07
N ALA A 141 -6.03 12.69 0.50
CA ALA A 141 -5.36 11.55 -0.12
C ALA A 141 -5.07 10.45 0.91
N MET A 142 -4.60 10.84 2.11
CA MET A 142 -4.34 9.90 3.20
C MET A 142 -5.62 9.24 3.71
N ALA A 143 -6.65 10.04 3.97
CA ALA A 143 -7.96 9.55 4.39
C ALA A 143 -8.58 8.62 3.34
N GLY A 144 -8.53 9.01 2.06
CA GLY A 144 -9.05 8.23 0.94
C GLY A 144 -8.34 6.89 0.76
N TYR A 145 -7.03 6.87 0.88
CA TYR A 145 -6.23 5.65 0.82
C TYR A 145 -6.69 4.62 1.86
N PHE A 146 -6.77 5.02 3.14
CA PHE A 146 -7.20 4.11 4.21
C PHE A 146 -8.69 3.81 4.18
N ALA A 147 -9.55 4.77 3.80
CA ALA A 147 -10.98 4.55 3.66
C ALA A 147 -11.29 3.53 2.55
N ALA A 148 -10.65 3.66 1.37
CA ALA A 148 -10.81 2.70 0.28
C ALA A 148 -10.41 1.28 0.71
N GLY A 149 -9.32 1.17 1.46
CA GLY A 149 -8.86 -0.09 2.02
C GLY A 149 -9.82 -0.70 3.01
N LEU A 150 -10.31 0.07 3.97
CA LEU A 150 -11.29 -0.37 4.96
C LEU A 150 -12.60 -0.81 4.29
N VAL A 151 -13.14 -0.01 3.37
CA VAL A 151 -14.38 -0.34 2.63
C VAL A 151 -14.24 -1.66 1.88
N ALA A 152 -13.07 -1.95 1.32
CA ALA A 152 -12.83 -3.21 0.63
C ALA A 152 -12.62 -4.40 1.58
N ALA A 153 -11.98 -4.20 2.73
CA ALA A 153 -11.62 -5.26 3.67
C ALA A 153 -12.77 -5.65 4.63
N LEU A 154 -13.55 -4.68 5.10
CA LEU A 154 -14.60 -4.90 6.09
C LEU A 154 -15.65 -5.96 5.71
N PRO A 155 -16.16 -6.03 4.46
CA PRO A 155 -17.13 -7.05 4.05
C PRO A 155 -16.55 -8.48 4.05
N LEU A 156 -15.22 -8.60 3.89
CA LEU A 156 -14.51 -9.87 3.78
C LEU A 156 -14.01 -10.39 5.12
N ALA A 157 -14.05 -9.55 6.15
CA ALA A 157 -13.53 -9.86 7.47
C ALA A 157 -14.61 -10.50 8.36
N ASP A 158 -14.21 -11.48 9.18
CA ASP A 158 -15.04 -12.02 10.24
C ASP A 158 -15.27 -10.97 11.34
N ARG A 159 -16.22 -11.23 12.26
CA ARG A 159 -16.61 -10.26 13.27
C ARG A 159 -15.44 -9.80 14.16
N SER A 160 -14.57 -10.72 14.55
CA SER A 160 -13.36 -10.40 15.33
C SER A 160 -12.38 -9.56 14.54
N ASP A 161 -12.20 -9.90 13.25
CA ASP A 161 -11.27 -9.22 12.36
C ASP A 161 -11.77 -7.82 11.98
N ARG A 162 -13.10 -7.61 11.92
CA ARG A 162 -13.68 -6.27 11.71
C ARG A 162 -13.36 -5.30 12.84
N VAL A 163 -13.47 -5.75 14.10
CA VAL A 163 -13.11 -4.90 15.25
C VAL A 163 -11.64 -4.52 15.19
N TRP A 164 -10.78 -5.48 14.86
CA TRP A 164 -9.36 -5.24 14.70
C TRP A 164 -9.07 -4.27 13.53
N LEU A 165 -9.68 -4.50 12.34
CA LEU A 165 -9.53 -3.65 11.16
C LEU A 165 -10.00 -2.21 11.44
N LEU A 166 -11.11 -2.05 12.16
CA LEU A 166 -11.59 -0.73 12.56
C LEU A 166 -10.60 -0.05 13.51
N GLY A 167 -10.11 -0.75 14.53
CA GLY A 167 -9.07 -0.23 15.43
C GLY A 167 -7.77 0.13 14.71
N TRP A 168 -7.42 -0.62 13.66
CA TRP A 168 -6.24 -0.38 12.86
C TRP A 168 -6.39 0.80 11.90
N GLY A 169 -7.46 0.87 11.12
CA GLY A 169 -7.57 1.82 10.00
C GLY A 169 -8.44 3.05 10.28
N LEU A 170 -9.47 2.92 11.15
CA LEU A 170 -10.38 4.03 11.44
C LEU A 170 -9.68 5.26 12.04
N PRO A 171 -8.72 5.13 12.97
CA PRO A 171 -7.99 6.29 13.49
C PRO A 171 -7.29 7.08 12.39
N CYS A 172 -6.71 6.40 11.38
CA CYS A 172 -6.05 7.08 10.27
C CYS A 172 -7.03 7.85 9.39
N VAL A 173 -8.20 7.29 9.12
CA VAL A 173 -9.25 8.00 8.37
C VAL A 173 -9.76 9.19 9.17
N VAL A 174 -10.15 8.98 10.44
CA VAL A 174 -10.77 10.01 11.29
C VAL A 174 -9.80 11.16 11.54
N VAL A 175 -8.55 10.85 11.92
CA VAL A 175 -7.54 11.89 12.19
C VAL A 175 -7.19 12.65 10.92
N SER A 176 -7.02 11.97 9.78
CA SER A 176 -6.73 12.65 8.50
C SER A 176 -7.89 13.55 8.06
N VAL A 177 -9.14 13.08 8.19
CA VAL A 177 -10.33 13.89 7.89
C VAL A 177 -10.45 15.08 8.85
N ALA A 178 -10.21 14.88 10.13
CA ALA A 178 -10.27 15.96 11.12
C ALA A 178 -9.13 16.98 10.94
N LEU A 179 -7.96 16.51 10.55
CA LEU A 179 -6.79 17.35 10.34
C LEU A 179 -6.96 18.30 9.15
N ALA A 180 -7.76 17.93 8.12
CA ALA A 180 -8.02 18.76 6.97
C ALA A 180 -8.60 20.14 7.33
N PRO A 181 -9.69 20.28 8.12
CA PRO A 181 -10.20 21.58 8.55
C PRO A 181 -9.46 22.13 9.77
N LEU A 182 -9.09 21.30 10.77
CA LEU A 182 -8.52 21.74 12.04
C LEU A 182 -7.03 22.08 11.92
N GLY A 183 -6.34 21.44 10.98
CA GLY A 183 -4.91 21.63 10.76
C GLY A 183 -4.56 22.86 9.92
N ALA A 184 -5.54 23.65 9.44
CA ALA A 184 -5.29 24.82 8.60
C ALA A 184 -4.42 25.89 9.26
N GLY A 185 -4.30 25.90 10.58
CA GLY A 185 -3.40 26.77 11.34
C GLY A 185 -2.08 26.13 11.74
N LEU A 186 -1.87 24.85 11.41
CA LEU A 186 -0.63 24.15 11.73
C LEU A 186 0.41 24.36 10.62
N PRO A 187 1.69 24.45 10.98
CA PRO A 187 2.74 24.42 9.98
C PRO A 187 2.73 23.07 9.25
N VAL A 188 3.02 23.10 7.95
CA VAL A 188 2.91 21.91 7.08
C VAL A 188 3.75 20.73 7.55
N TRP A 189 4.94 20.99 8.08
CA TRP A 189 5.80 19.95 8.66
C TRP A 189 5.11 19.19 9.82
N ALA A 190 4.37 19.89 10.69
CA ALA A 190 3.67 19.26 11.80
C ALA A 190 2.56 18.34 11.31
N THR A 191 1.80 18.75 10.30
CA THR A 191 0.78 17.91 9.65
C THR A 191 1.41 16.63 9.09
N ILE A 192 2.53 16.75 8.37
CA ILE A 192 3.22 15.58 7.79
C ILE A 192 3.70 14.62 8.89
N TRP A 193 4.29 15.14 9.99
CA TRP A 193 4.75 14.30 11.09
C TRP A 193 3.60 13.62 11.85
N ILE A 194 2.44 14.25 11.96
CA ILE A 194 1.23 13.59 12.49
C ILE A 194 0.83 12.42 11.60
N LEU A 195 0.84 12.60 10.27
CA LEU A 195 0.53 11.52 9.33
C LEU A 195 1.58 10.40 9.36
N VAL A 196 2.87 10.73 9.50
CA VAL A 196 3.94 9.73 9.74
C VAL A 196 3.65 8.93 11.01
N GLY A 197 3.31 9.62 12.10
CA GLY A 197 2.96 8.98 13.37
C GLY A 197 1.78 8.01 13.24
N LEU A 198 0.76 8.36 12.45
CA LEU A 198 -0.39 7.49 12.18
C LEU A 198 0.01 6.21 11.41
N VAL A 199 0.86 6.33 10.38
CA VAL A 199 1.33 5.16 9.64
C VAL A 199 2.25 4.30 10.50
N CYS A 200 3.14 4.91 11.28
CA CYS A 200 3.96 4.20 12.26
C CYS A 200 3.11 3.48 13.31
N TRP A 201 2.04 4.11 13.77
CA TRP A 201 1.06 3.45 14.64
C TRP A 201 0.49 2.19 13.99
N GLN A 202 0.09 2.26 12.73
CA GLN A 202 -0.44 1.10 12.01
C GLN A 202 0.58 -0.04 11.89
N ILE A 203 1.85 0.29 11.62
CA ILE A 203 2.92 -0.69 11.57
C ILE A 203 3.14 -1.34 12.95
N ALA A 204 3.03 -0.55 14.02
CA ALA A 204 3.23 -1.01 15.40
C ALA A 204 2.00 -1.71 16.00
N TYR A 205 0.79 -1.43 15.51
CA TYR A 205 -0.47 -1.92 16.06
C TYR A 205 -0.63 -3.44 15.98
N ASP A 206 0.27 -4.15 15.30
CA ASP A 206 0.18 -5.60 15.12
C ASP A 206 1.36 -6.40 15.69
N PRO A 207 1.37 -6.73 16.98
CA PRO A 207 2.15 -7.87 17.47
C PRO A 207 1.38 -9.19 17.49
N GLY A 208 0.07 -9.20 17.27
CA GLY A 208 -0.77 -10.37 17.55
C GLY A 208 -1.91 -10.67 16.60
N ALA A 209 -2.02 -10.00 15.45
CA ALA A 209 -3.10 -10.27 14.51
C ALA A 209 -3.09 -11.73 14.04
N PRO A 210 -4.25 -12.39 13.90
CA PRO A 210 -4.36 -13.80 13.51
C PRO A 210 -3.70 -14.18 12.18
N GLY A 211 -3.23 -13.18 11.40
CA GLY A 211 -2.47 -13.36 10.15
C GLY A 211 -0.97 -13.09 10.24
N ALA A 212 -0.51 -12.20 11.11
CA ALA A 212 0.88 -11.76 11.22
C ALA A 212 1.83 -12.82 11.79
N GLY A 213 1.34 -13.69 12.64
CA GLY A 213 2.11 -14.80 13.21
C GLY A 213 2.70 -15.77 12.18
N ARG A 214 2.25 -15.73 10.94
CA ARG A 214 2.82 -16.55 9.86
C ARG A 214 4.01 -15.88 9.18
N PHE A 215 4.03 -14.56 9.06
CA PHE A 215 5.14 -13.84 8.45
C PHE A 215 6.35 -13.74 9.40
N GLY A 216 6.13 -13.42 10.64
CA GLY A 216 7.18 -13.42 11.67
C GLY A 216 7.79 -14.80 11.92
N ARG A 217 7.02 -15.88 11.75
CA ARG A 217 7.52 -17.26 11.77
C ARG A 217 8.32 -17.62 10.52
N ARG A 218 7.95 -17.13 9.35
CA ARG A 218 8.70 -17.35 8.10
C ARG A 218 10.07 -16.67 8.12
N VAL A 219 10.14 -15.43 8.58
CA VAL A 219 11.40 -14.69 8.69
C VAL A 219 12.33 -15.33 9.73
N ARG A 220 11.79 -15.74 10.90
CA ARG A 220 12.57 -16.47 11.92
C ARG A 220 12.99 -17.88 11.46
N GLY A 221 12.20 -18.55 10.62
CA GLY A 221 12.54 -19.86 10.04
C GLY A 221 13.66 -19.77 9.00
N LEU A 222 13.74 -18.68 8.23
CA LEU A 222 14.83 -18.44 7.28
C LEU A 222 16.15 -18.13 7.98
N GLY A 223 16.12 -17.35 9.07
CA GLY A 223 17.31 -17.07 9.87
C GLY A 223 17.90 -18.32 10.56
N ARG A 224 17.08 -19.27 11.01
CA ARG A 224 17.56 -20.52 11.60
C ARG A 224 18.16 -21.50 10.59
N ARG A 225 17.75 -21.48 9.33
CA ARG A 225 18.36 -22.32 8.28
C ARG A 225 19.70 -21.80 7.78
N ALA A 226 19.92 -20.46 7.85
CA ALA A 226 21.18 -19.84 7.49
C ALA A 226 22.32 -20.09 8.53
N HIS A 227 21.98 -20.51 9.75
CA HIS A 227 22.96 -20.84 10.79
C HIS A 227 23.17 -22.36 11.00
N ALA A 228 22.49 -23.21 10.24
CA ALA A 228 22.58 -24.67 10.33
C ALA A 228 23.26 -25.34 9.12
N GLY A 229 23.81 -24.56 8.22
CA GLY A 229 24.64 -24.98 7.09
C GLY A 229 25.98 -24.25 7.11
#